data_2e440ba7c0a5a1b6a38faec58771dbcd
#
_entry.id   2e440ba7c0a5a1b6a38faec58771dbcd
#
_cell.length_a   1.000
_cell.length_b   1.000
_cell.length_c   1.000
_cell.angle_alpha   90.00
_cell.angle_beta   90.00
_cell.angle_gamma   90.00
#
_symmetry.space_group_name_H-M   'P 1'
#
loop_
_entity.id
_entity.type
_entity.pdbx_description
1 polymer ?
#
loop_
_entity_poly.entity_id
_entity_poly.type
_entity_poly.pdbx_seq_one_letter_code
_entity_poly.pdbx_strand_id
1 'polypeptide(L)'
;MAAVLPANDLPGPSLKQRLARAERFNRLKSKALILPLLLFLLLTFLLPIGALLLRSVDNPEVVGSLPRTVEAIAAWDGRGLPDEAAYRAIASDMLEARRNQSLGDLSKRLNMELAGFRSLVSSTARKLPLREEPASYQEAFLDMDERWGDPAYWQVIRRNASSVTPYYLLAALDHRIDDLGELAQATPDQAIYLDIFARTFWMSLVITAICLVLAYPLAYLLANLPTRQGNLLMILVLLPFWTSILVRVAAWIVLLQSGGLINSALISLGIIEQPLQLVFNRSGVYVAMVHIMLPFMILPIYSVMKGISPSYMRAAVSLGCHPFASFWRVYFPQTLAGVGAGCLLVFILSIGYYITPALLGSPNDQMISYFVAFYTNTTINWGMATALGGLLLAATLVLYVVYSWLVGASKLRLG
;
A
#
# COMPACT_ATOMS: atom_id res chain seq x y z
N MET A 1 40.66 -68.64 -20.36
CA MET A 1 41.07 -67.63 -19.34
C MET A 1 40.96 -66.24 -19.94
N ALA A 2 39.89 -65.54 -19.74
CA ALA A 2 39.73 -64.18 -20.17
C ALA A 2 40.17 -63.25 -19.04
N ALA A 3 41.23 -62.48 -19.26
CA ALA A 3 41.75 -61.52 -18.30
C ALA A 3 40.76 -60.36 -18.14
N VAL A 4 40.17 -60.23 -16.95
CA VAL A 4 39.38 -59.08 -16.54
C VAL A 4 40.39 -57.92 -16.29
N LEU A 5 40.45 -56.94 -17.19
CA LEU A 5 41.22 -55.72 -16.99
C LEU A 5 40.57 -54.89 -15.88
N PRO A 6 41.32 -54.37 -14.92
CA PRO A 6 40.78 -53.52 -13.88
C PRO A 6 40.29 -52.19 -14.47
N ALA A 7 39.05 -51.79 -14.11
CA ALA A 7 38.31 -50.66 -14.65
C ALA A 7 38.85 -49.24 -14.26
N ASN A 8 40.15 -49.12 -13.92
CA ASN A 8 40.68 -47.90 -13.27
C ASN A 8 41.66 -47.06 -14.12
N ASP A 9 41.95 -47.44 -15.38
CA ASP A 9 43.02 -46.76 -16.16
C ASP A 9 42.52 -46.04 -17.43
N LEU A 10 41.28 -45.53 -17.45
CA LEU A 10 40.86 -44.65 -18.53
C LEU A 10 41.04 -43.17 -18.11
N PRO A 11 41.78 -42.35 -18.89
CA PRO A 11 41.97 -40.93 -18.63
C PRO A 11 40.64 -40.20 -18.93
N GLY A 12 39.75 -40.15 -17.95
CA GLY A 12 38.50 -39.45 -18.05
C GLY A 12 38.09 -38.91 -16.69
N PRO A 13 37.24 -37.84 -16.65
CA PRO A 13 36.81 -37.27 -15.40
C PRO A 13 36.10 -38.33 -14.53
N SER A 14 36.45 -38.40 -13.24
CA SER A 14 35.93 -39.39 -12.30
C SER A 14 34.38 -39.38 -12.31
N LEU A 15 33.75 -40.55 -12.01
CA LEU A 15 32.27 -40.67 -11.94
C LEU A 15 31.64 -39.55 -11.12
N LYS A 16 32.30 -39.18 -10.02
CA LYS A 16 31.89 -38.08 -9.13
C LYS A 16 31.88 -36.70 -9.84
N GLN A 17 32.88 -36.47 -10.71
CA GLN A 17 32.95 -35.24 -11.52
C GLN A 17 31.90 -35.21 -12.63
N ARG A 18 31.61 -36.37 -13.25
CA ARG A 18 30.52 -36.48 -14.25
C ARG A 18 29.15 -36.28 -13.64
N LEU A 19 28.87 -36.87 -12.47
CA LEU A 19 27.62 -36.66 -11.72
C LEU A 19 27.47 -35.20 -11.29
N ALA A 20 28.49 -34.58 -10.71
CA ALA A 20 28.47 -33.18 -10.33
C ALA A 20 28.23 -32.23 -11.53
N ARG A 21 28.81 -32.58 -12.71
CA ARG A 21 28.58 -31.81 -13.94
C ARG A 21 27.15 -31.99 -14.47
N ALA A 22 26.64 -33.21 -14.45
CA ALA A 22 25.24 -33.49 -14.84
C ALA A 22 24.23 -32.80 -13.90
N GLU A 23 24.45 -32.83 -12.59
CA GLU A 23 23.62 -32.12 -11.61
C GLU A 23 23.68 -30.59 -11.82
N ARG A 24 24.89 -30.03 -12.04
CA ARG A 24 25.00 -28.58 -12.35
C ARG A 24 24.26 -28.22 -13.62
N PHE A 25 24.38 -29.04 -14.68
CA PHE A 25 23.69 -28.83 -15.94
C PHE A 25 22.15 -28.93 -15.79
N ASN A 26 21.67 -29.92 -15.05
CA ASN A 26 20.25 -30.05 -14.77
C ASN A 26 19.70 -28.87 -13.90
N ARG A 27 20.48 -28.44 -12.90
CA ARG A 27 20.14 -27.24 -12.11
C ARG A 27 20.16 -25.99 -12.99
N LEU A 28 21.10 -25.88 -13.94
CA LEU A 28 21.13 -24.75 -14.87
C LEU A 28 19.95 -24.76 -15.83
N LYS A 29 19.59 -25.93 -16.37
CA LYS A 29 18.38 -26.09 -17.20
C LYS A 29 17.10 -25.72 -16.44
N SER A 30 16.95 -26.17 -15.18
CA SER A 30 15.80 -25.82 -14.34
C SER A 30 15.74 -24.32 -14.07
N LYS A 31 16.89 -23.68 -13.80
CA LYS A 31 16.97 -22.23 -13.64
C LYS A 31 16.66 -21.50 -14.95
N ALA A 32 17.15 -22.00 -16.10
CA ALA A 32 16.87 -21.40 -17.40
C ALA A 32 15.40 -21.48 -17.81
N LEU A 33 14.67 -22.51 -17.38
CA LEU A 33 13.23 -22.63 -17.59
C LEU A 33 12.42 -21.60 -16.76
N ILE A 34 12.91 -21.27 -15.57
CA ILE A 34 12.27 -20.29 -14.67
C ILE A 34 12.67 -18.85 -15.06
N LEU A 35 13.85 -18.67 -15.66
CA LEU A 35 14.45 -17.38 -15.97
C LEU A 35 13.52 -16.44 -16.78
N PRO A 36 12.83 -16.87 -17.85
CA PRO A 36 11.95 -15.99 -18.62
C PRO A 36 10.82 -15.42 -17.76
N LEU A 37 10.18 -16.26 -16.94
CA LEU A 37 9.10 -15.82 -16.03
C LEU A 37 9.65 -14.88 -14.96
N LEU A 38 10.79 -15.21 -14.37
CA LEU A 38 11.44 -14.39 -13.34
C LEU A 38 11.86 -13.04 -13.91
N LEU A 39 12.41 -13.01 -15.12
CA LEU A 39 12.81 -11.78 -15.80
C LEU A 39 11.60 -10.93 -16.18
N PHE A 40 10.52 -11.56 -16.63
CA PHE A 40 9.25 -10.88 -16.86
C PHE A 40 8.73 -10.23 -15.59
N LEU A 41 8.65 -10.95 -14.46
CA LEU A 41 8.22 -10.40 -13.18
C LEU A 41 9.12 -9.27 -12.68
N LEU A 42 10.43 -9.42 -12.84
CA LEU A 42 11.39 -8.39 -12.45
C LEU A 42 11.20 -7.11 -13.26
N LEU A 43 11.06 -7.22 -14.58
CA LEU A 43 10.94 -6.07 -15.47
C LEU A 43 9.55 -5.39 -15.39
N THR A 44 8.47 -6.18 -15.23
CA THR A 44 7.09 -5.65 -15.28
C THR A 44 6.53 -5.28 -13.91
N PHE A 45 7.06 -5.85 -12.82
CA PHE A 45 6.57 -5.58 -11.46
C PHE A 45 7.64 -4.97 -10.56
N LEU A 46 8.75 -5.67 -10.32
CA LEU A 46 9.72 -5.22 -9.33
C LEU A 46 10.42 -3.92 -9.73
N LEU A 47 10.83 -3.80 -10.99
CA LEU A 47 11.53 -2.60 -11.46
C LEU A 47 10.62 -1.37 -11.47
N PRO A 48 9.37 -1.38 -11.99
CA PRO A 48 8.46 -0.24 -11.90
C PRO A 48 8.08 0.11 -10.46
N ILE A 49 7.84 -0.88 -9.60
CA ILE A 49 7.55 -0.63 -8.18
C ILE A 49 8.76 0.01 -7.50
N GLY A 50 9.96 -0.50 -7.72
CA GLY A 50 11.20 0.10 -7.19
C GLY A 50 11.40 1.53 -7.69
N ALA A 51 11.21 1.78 -8.99
CA ALA A 51 11.30 3.12 -9.57
C ALA A 51 10.24 4.08 -8.99
N LEU A 52 9.01 3.59 -8.75
CA LEU A 52 7.98 4.39 -8.08
C LEU A 52 8.37 4.67 -6.62
N LEU A 53 8.87 3.69 -5.88
CA LEU A 53 9.29 3.90 -4.49
C LEU A 53 10.42 4.92 -4.37
N LEU A 54 11.33 5.01 -5.33
CA LEU A 54 12.36 6.05 -5.36
C LEU A 54 11.77 7.46 -5.45
N ARG A 55 10.58 7.63 -6.04
CA ARG A 55 9.87 8.92 -6.07
C ARG A 55 9.53 9.46 -4.68
N SER A 56 9.45 8.61 -3.66
CA SER A 56 9.19 9.04 -2.28
C SER A 56 10.35 9.81 -1.65
N VAL A 57 11.52 9.74 -2.24
CA VAL A 57 12.73 10.44 -1.79
C VAL A 57 13.33 11.35 -2.85
N ASP A 58 12.77 11.39 -4.05
CA ASP A 58 13.25 12.18 -5.18
C ASP A 58 12.69 13.61 -5.12
N ASN A 59 13.49 14.61 -5.51
CA ASN A 59 13.12 16.02 -5.47
C ASN A 59 13.57 16.73 -6.76
N PRO A 60 13.10 16.30 -7.93
CA PRO A 60 13.49 16.88 -9.21
C PRO A 60 12.90 18.26 -9.42
N GLU A 61 11.79 18.62 -8.76
CA GLU A 61 11.02 19.83 -8.99
C GLU A 61 11.82 21.09 -8.62
N VAL A 62 12.60 21.02 -7.53
CA VAL A 62 13.39 22.17 -7.06
C VAL A 62 14.75 22.19 -7.73
N VAL A 63 15.51 21.10 -7.68
CA VAL A 63 16.87 21.05 -8.24
C VAL A 63 16.84 21.24 -9.77
N GLY A 64 15.84 20.68 -10.45
CA GLY A 64 15.68 20.83 -11.91
C GLY A 64 15.20 22.21 -12.32
N SER A 65 14.46 22.94 -11.47
CA SER A 65 13.92 24.26 -11.80
C SER A 65 14.80 25.43 -11.31
N LEU A 66 15.61 25.21 -10.27
CA LEU A 66 16.45 26.22 -9.64
C LEU A 66 17.94 25.83 -9.56
N PRO A 67 18.58 25.36 -10.64
CA PRO A 67 19.94 24.81 -10.56
C PRO A 67 20.99 25.86 -10.14
N ARG A 68 20.93 27.09 -10.68
CA ARG A 68 21.86 28.17 -10.34
C ARG A 68 21.61 28.69 -8.93
N THR A 69 20.35 28.77 -8.52
CA THR A 69 19.96 29.19 -7.17
C THR A 69 20.47 28.21 -6.13
N VAL A 70 20.33 26.90 -6.38
CA VAL A 70 20.84 25.82 -5.50
C VAL A 70 22.36 25.95 -5.33
N GLU A 71 23.09 26.23 -6.42
CA GLU A 71 24.54 26.44 -6.37
C GLU A 71 24.91 27.73 -5.60
N ALA A 72 24.21 28.83 -5.85
CA ALA A 72 24.46 30.11 -5.19
C ALA A 72 24.21 30.05 -3.66
N ILE A 73 23.16 29.34 -3.21
CA ILE A 73 22.85 29.24 -1.79
C ILE A 73 23.62 28.11 -1.07
N ALA A 74 24.42 27.33 -1.77
CA ALA A 74 25.19 26.23 -1.16
C ALA A 74 26.17 26.71 -0.09
N ALA A 75 26.77 27.89 -0.26
CA ALA A 75 27.70 28.52 0.68
C ALA A 75 27.00 29.34 1.79
N TRP A 76 25.69 29.59 1.66
CA TRP A 76 24.93 30.39 2.64
C TRP A 76 24.70 29.59 3.93
N ASP A 77 24.97 30.20 5.08
CA ASP A 77 24.87 29.56 6.40
C ASP A 77 23.43 29.36 6.89
N GLY A 78 22.44 29.92 6.18
CA GLY A 78 21.02 29.85 6.56
C GLY A 78 20.58 30.93 7.55
N ARG A 79 21.46 31.87 7.88
CA ARG A 79 21.15 32.98 8.78
C ARG A 79 21.01 34.28 7.99
N GLY A 80 19.96 35.06 8.30
CA GLY A 80 19.67 36.27 7.55
C GLY A 80 19.28 36.02 6.10
N LEU A 81 19.47 36.97 5.24
CA LEU A 81 19.21 36.87 3.79
C LEU A 81 20.45 36.38 3.05
N PRO A 82 20.29 35.61 1.96
CA PRO A 82 21.40 35.24 1.10
C PRO A 82 21.97 36.50 0.37
N ASP A 83 23.10 36.30 -0.26
CA ASP A 83 23.80 37.37 -1.00
C ASP A 83 23.11 37.71 -2.33
N GLU A 84 23.58 38.79 -2.96
CA GLU A 84 23.09 39.32 -4.24
C GLU A 84 23.17 38.27 -5.38
N ALA A 85 24.15 37.35 -5.29
CA ALA A 85 24.31 36.28 -6.28
C ALA A 85 23.12 35.30 -6.27
N ALA A 86 22.56 35.02 -5.12
CA ALA A 86 21.39 34.15 -4.97
C ALA A 86 20.12 34.80 -5.58
N TYR A 87 19.93 36.11 -5.40
CA TYR A 87 18.81 36.82 -5.99
C TYR A 87 18.94 36.92 -7.52
N ARG A 88 20.14 37.09 -8.07
CA ARG A 88 20.40 37.05 -9.50
C ARG A 88 20.16 35.66 -10.07
N ALA A 89 20.60 34.61 -9.36
CA ALA A 89 20.44 33.25 -9.78
C ALA A 89 18.95 32.84 -9.84
N ILE A 90 18.15 33.18 -8.82
CA ILE A 90 16.73 32.82 -8.79
C ILE A 90 15.94 33.58 -9.87
N ALA A 91 16.32 34.82 -10.19
CA ALA A 91 15.71 35.55 -11.29
C ALA A 91 15.91 34.83 -12.64
N SER A 92 17.13 34.37 -12.89
CA SER A 92 17.48 33.63 -14.10
C SER A 92 16.80 32.28 -14.18
N ASP A 93 16.81 31.51 -13.06
CA ASP A 93 16.18 30.21 -12.97
C ASP A 93 14.65 30.27 -13.13
N MET A 94 13.99 31.26 -12.52
CA MET A 94 12.55 31.46 -12.67
C MET A 94 12.13 31.76 -14.10
N LEU A 95 12.96 32.53 -14.87
CA LEU A 95 12.72 32.78 -16.29
C LEU A 95 12.85 31.48 -17.10
N GLU A 96 13.84 30.67 -16.80
CA GLU A 96 14.03 29.36 -17.46
C GLU A 96 12.94 28.39 -17.10
N ALA A 97 12.59 28.26 -15.81
CA ALA A 97 11.50 27.41 -15.33
C ALA A 97 10.14 27.82 -15.94
N ARG A 98 9.93 29.11 -16.20
CA ARG A 98 8.73 29.59 -16.92
C ARG A 98 8.72 29.14 -18.38
N ARG A 99 9.87 29.17 -19.08
CA ARG A 99 9.99 28.68 -20.46
C ARG A 99 9.77 27.19 -20.54
N ASN A 100 10.28 26.44 -19.56
CA ASN A 100 10.17 24.99 -19.46
C ASN A 100 8.85 24.52 -18.83
N GLN A 101 7.95 25.43 -18.47
CA GLN A 101 6.66 25.15 -17.81
C GLN A 101 6.77 24.44 -16.46
N SER A 102 7.94 24.48 -15.79
CA SER A 102 8.19 23.82 -14.52
C SER A 102 7.88 24.67 -13.27
N LEU A 103 7.55 25.98 -13.45
CA LEU A 103 7.19 26.87 -12.33
C LEU A 103 6.00 26.36 -11.49
N GLY A 104 5.05 25.68 -12.12
CA GLY A 104 3.88 25.14 -11.45
C GLY A 104 4.28 24.07 -10.44
N ASP A 105 5.12 23.14 -10.84
CA ASP A 105 5.58 22.04 -9.99
C ASP A 105 6.53 22.53 -8.90
N LEU A 106 7.47 23.43 -9.24
CA LEU A 106 8.33 24.13 -8.29
C LEU A 106 7.52 24.83 -7.19
N SER A 107 6.56 25.68 -7.59
CA SER A 107 5.75 26.44 -6.65
C SER A 107 4.90 25.55 -5.75
N LYS A 108 4.35 24.47 -6.32
CA LYS A 108 3.58 23.45 -5.59
C LYS A 108 4.46 22.72 -4.56
N ARG A 109 5.68 22.31 -4.96
CA ARG A 109 6.59 21.58 -4.08
C ARG A 109 7.01 22.45 -2.88
N LEU A 110 7.46 23.68 -3.11
CA LEU A 110 7.86 24.60 -2.06
C LEU A 110 6.69 25.01 -1.14
N ASN A 111 5.49 25.15 -1.71
CA ASN A 111 4.28 25.50 -0.94
C ASN A 111 3.79 24.36 -0.01
N MET A 112 4.27 23.13 -0.18
CA MET A 112 3.98 22.04 0.75
C MET A 112 4.70 22.24 2.10
N GLU A 113 5.88 22.88 2.09
CA GLU A 113 6.65 23.14 3.30
C GLU A 113 6.29 24.47 3.95
N LEU A 114 6.09 25.51 3.13
CA LEU A 114 5.73 26.84 3.62
C LEU A 114 4.59 27.40 2.76
N ALA A 115 3.44 27.63 3.40
CA ALA A 115 2.29 28.22 2.75
C ALA A 115 2.61 29.63 2.22
N GLY A 116 2.11 29.96 1.04
CA GLY A 116 2.36 31.23 0.38
C GLY A 116 3.41 31.20 -0.73
N PHE A 117 4.23 30.16 -0.83
CA PHE A 117 5.20 30.01 -1.92
C PHE A 117 4.56 30.04 -3.31
N ARG A 118 3.39 29.42 -3.46
CA ARG A 118 2.70 29.37 -4.75
C ARG A 118 2.35 30.78 -5.27
N SER A 119 1.86 31.63 -4.39
CA SER A 119 1.55 33.03 -4.74
C SER A 119 2.82 33.85 -4.94
N LEU A 120 3.84 33.65 -4.11
CA LEU A 120 5.14 34.32 -4.21
C LEU A 120 5.81 34.07 -5.57
N VAL A 121 6.00 32.78 -5.93
CA VAL A 121 6.59 32.37 -7.20
C VAL A 121 5.78 32.90 -8.39
N SER A 122 4.45 32.80 -8.33
CA SER A 122 3.56 33.22 -9.40
C SER A 122 3.55 34.76 -9.56
N SER A 123 3.60 35.55 -8.47
CA SER A 123 3.67 37.03 -8.51
C SER A 123 5.00 37.50 -9.06
N THR A 124 6.10 36.95 -8.59
CA THR A 124 7.46 37.26 -9.04
C THR A 124 7.65 36.92 -10.52
N ALA A 125 7.24 35.70 -10.93
CA ALA A 125 7.38 35.26 -12.33
C ALA A 125 6.62 36.16 -13.33
N ARG A 126 5.52 36.81 -12.93
CA ARG A 126 4.79 37.79 -13.78
C ARG A 126 5.50 39.09 -13.92
N LYS A 127 6.29 39.51 -12.94
CA LYS A 127 7.06 40.78 -12.95
C LYS A 127 8.41 40.59 -13.62
N LEU A 128 8.89 39.38 -13.84
CA LEU A 128 10.08 39.06 -14.61
C LEU A 128 9.77 38.93 -16.12
N PRO A 129 10.70 39.28 -17.07
CA PRO A 129 12.01 39.89 -16.81
C PRO A 129 11.88 41.34 -16.37
N LEU A 130 12.88 41.83 -15.65
CA LEU A 130 13.02 43.23 -15.33
C LEU A 130 13.28 44.04 -16.62
N ARG A 131 12.74 45.28 -16.70
CA ARG A 131 12.87 46.14 -17.89
C ARG A 131 14.31 46.59 -18.14
N GLU A 132 15.04 46.81 -17.08
CA GLU A 132 16.45 47.18 -17.07
C GLU A 132 17.18 46.30 -16.04
N GLU A 133 18.50 46.13 -16.20
CA GLU A 133 19.30 45.39 -15.22
C GLU A 133 19.38 46.25 -13.94
N PRO A 134 18.90 45.72 -12.78
CA PRO A 134 18.82 46.51 -11.56
C PRO A 134 20.19 46.69 -10.96
N ALA A 135 20.39 47.78 -10.22
CA ALA A 135 21.60 48.03 -9.43
C ALA A 135 21.76 46.94 -8.31
N SER A 136 20.62 46.48 -7.74
CA SER A 136 20.56 45.37 -6.81
C SER A 136 19.36 44.48 -7.12
N TYR A 137 19.58 43.20 -7.33
CA TYR A 137 18.52 42.20 -7.47
C TYR A 137 17.77 41.98 -6.17
N GLN A 138 18.46 42.12 -5.02
CA GLN A 138 17.84 41.99 -3.70
C GLN A 138 16.76 43.09 -3.53
N GLU A 139 17.11 44.35 -3.75
CA GLU A 139 16.14 45.46 -3.66
C GLU A 139 14.97 45.28 -4.65
N ALA A 140 15.26 44.91 -5.90
CA ALA A 140 14.23 44.65 -6.90
C ALA A 140 13.24 43.53 -6.50
N PHE A 141 13.72 42.45 -5.83
CA PHE A 141 12.86 41.37 -5.35
C PHE A 141 12.04 41.80 -4.14
N LEU A 142 12.61 42.60 -3.23
CA LEU A 142 11.87 43.17 -2.08
C LEU A 142 10.74 44.12 -2.57
N ASP A 143 10.99 44.92 -3.60
CA ASP A 143 9.96 45.74 -4.22
C ASP A 143 8.87 44.95 -4.96
N MET A 144 9.23 43.79 -5.47
CA MET A 144 8.23 42.87 -6.07
C MET A 144 7.32 42.24 -5.04
N ASP A 145 7.89 41.75 -3.95
CA ASP A 145 7.16 41.06 -2.87
C ASP A 145 8.04 41.02 -1.61
N GLU A 146 7.55 41.61 -0.52
CA GLU A 146 8.28 41.74 0.76
C GLU A 146 8.70 40.40 1.37
N ARG A 147 7.99 39.30 1.01
CA ARG A 147 8.30 37.94 1.46
C ARG A 147 9.69 37.46 1.02
N TRP A 148 10.29 38.05 -0.01
CA TRP A 148 11.68 37.73 -0.38
C TRP A 148 12.70 38.26 0.65
N GLY A 149 12.26 39.14 1.55
CA GLY A 149 13.03 39.60 2.73
C GLY A 149 12.88 38.69 3.96
N ASP A 150 12.06 37.64 3.90
CA ASP A 150 11.91 36.69 4.99
C ASP A 150 12.86 35.49 4.79
N PRO A 151 13.81 35.27 5.71
CA PRO A 151 14.75 34.14 5.62
C PRO A 151 14.07 32.78 5.55
N ALA A 152 12.85 32.62 6.08
CA ALA A 152 12.12 31.35 6.06
C ALA A 152 11.92 30.81 4.64
N TYR A 153 11.63 31.68 3.67
CA TYR A 153 11.48 31.28 2.25
C TYR A 153 12.80 30.76 1.66
N TRP A 154 13.91 31.39 1.96
CA TRP A 154 15.23 30.97 1.51
C TRP A 154 15.70 29.68 2.19
N GLN A 155 15.37 29.48 3.46
CA GLN A 155 15.65 28.24 4.19
C GLN A 155 14.89 27.06 3.58
N VAL A 156 13.64 27.26 3.14
CA VAL A 156 12.87 26.20 2.44
C VAL A 156 13.55 25.85 1.12
N ILE A 157 14.00 26.83 0.32
CA ILE A 157 14.75 26.56 -0.91
C ILE A 157 16.02 25.78 -0.61
N ARG A 158 16.77 26.18 0.43
CA ARG A 158 18.01 25.50 0.85
C ARG A 158 17.77 24.05 1.29
N ARG A 159 16.72 23.78 2.07
CA ARG A 159 16.36 22.40 2.47
C ARG A 159 16.05 21.52 1.27
N ASN A 160 15.53 22.13 0.22
CA ASN A 160 15.20 21.44 -1.02
C ASN A 160 16.29 21.51 -2.10
N ALA A 161 17.48 21.97 -1.76
CA ALA A 161 18.63 22.04 -2.67
C ALA A 161 19.24 20.65 -3.02
N SER A 162 18.83 19.60 -2.33
CA SER A 162 19.26 18.23 -2.61
C SER A 162 18.31 17.52 -3.57
N SER A 163 18.86 16.67 -4.45
CA SER A 163 18.07 15.78 -5.30
C SER A 163 17.31 14.71 -4.51
N VAL A 164 17.72 14.47 -3.26
CA VAL A 164 17.06 13.52 -2.35
C VAL A 164 16.46 14.27 -1.18
N THR A 165 15.19 13.99 -0.89
CA THR A 165 14.46 14.61 0.22
C THR A 165 13.81 13.56 1.12
N PRO A 166 13.89 13.67 2.45
CA PRO A 166 13.12 12.82 3.37
C PRO A 166 11.68 13.32 3.56
N TYR A 167 11.33 14.46 2.98
CA TYR A 167 10.07 15.17 3.22
C TYR A 167 8.83 14.29 3.14
N TYR A 168 8.67 13.54 2.05
CA TYR A 168 7.46 12.74 1.84
C TYR A 168 7.32 11.58 2.81
N LEU A 169 8.43 10.94 3.17
CA LEU A 169 8.44 9.86 4.17
C LEU A 169 8.16 10.40 5.58
N LEU A 170 8.74 11.54 5.92
CA LEU A 170 8.49 12.20 7.21
C LEU A 170 7.03 12.66 7.30
N ALA A 171 6.52 13.32 6.27
CA ALA A 171 5.13 13.75 6.21
C ALA A 171 4.16 12.56 6.32
N ALA A 172 4.45 11.43 5.67
CA ALA A 172 3.65 10.21 5.77
C ALA A 172 3.68 9.55 7.16
N LEU A 173 4.64 9.93 8.00
CA LEU A 173 4.78 9.54 9.41
C LEU A 173 4.37 10.65 10.40
N ASP A 174 3.69 11.69 9.91
CA ASP A 174 3.27 12.87 10.68
C ASP A 174 4.43 13.62 11.33
N HIS A 175 5.57 13.68 10.63
CA HIS A 175 6.76 14.41 11.05
C HIS A 175 7.18 15.44 9.98
N ARG A 176 7.93 16.44 10.41
CA ARG A 176 8.52 17.46 9.54
C ARG A 176 9.92 17.84 10.03
N ILE A 177 10.67 18.49 9.18
CA ILE A 177 11.91 19.18 9.57
C ILE A 177 11.52 20.62 9.90
N ASP A 178 11.87 21.07 11.09
CA ASP A 178 11.61 22.45 11.53
C ASP A 178 12.61 23.47 10.91
N ASP A 179 12.49 24.73 11.30
CA ASP A 179 13.34 25.80 10.78
C ASP A 179 14.79 25.70 11.26
N LEU A 180 15.04 24.94 12.34
CA LEU A 180 16.38 24.66 12.85
C LEU A 180 17.02 23.42 12.21
N GLY A 181 16.28 22.70 11.35
CA GLY A 181 16.73 21.46 10.72
C GLY A 181 16.56 20.22 11.60
N GLU A 182 15.83 20.32 12.72
CA GLU A 182 15.56 19.20 13.61
C GLU A 182 14.27 18.48 13.25
N LEU A 183 14.18 17.20 13.64
CA LEU A 183 12.97 16.41 13.45
C LEU A 183 11.90 16.85 14.47
N ALA A 184 10.78 17.39 13.97
CA ALA A 184 9.64 17.80 14.77
C ALA A 184 8.37 17.05 14.35
N GLN A 185 7.38 16.98 15.23
CA GLN A 185 6.04 16.51 14.85
C GLN A 185 5.37 17.50 13.89
N ALA A 186 4.59 16.99 12.97
CA ALA A 186 3.77 17.82 12.11
C ALA A 186 2.73 18.58 12.96
N THR A 187 2.28 19.74 12.46
CA THR A 187 1.21 20.49 13.11
C THR A 187 -0.07 19.63 13.17
N PRO A 188 -0.94 19.83 14.18
CA PRO A 188 -2.17 19.03 14.32
C PRO A 188 -3.03 18.98 13.06
N ASP A 189 -3.02 20.03 12.25
CA ASP A 189 -3.77 20.10 10.98
C ASP A 189 -3.15 19.24 9.87
N GLN A 190 -1.87 18.89 9.98
CA GLN A 190 -1.11 18.09 9.02
C GLN A 190 -0.87 16.65 9.49
N ALA A 191 -0.91 16.41 10.79
CA ALA A 191 -0.67 15.11 11.43
C ALA A 191 -1.91 14.22 11.34
N ILE A 192 -2.18 13.64 10.16
CA ILE A 192 -3.38 12.82 9.92
C ILE A 192 -3.07 11.38 9.49
N TYR A 193 -1.84 11.09 9.05
CA TYR A 193 -1.57 9.82 8.36
C TYR A 193 -1.41 8.64 9.31
N LEU A 194 -0.80 8.82 10.47
CA LEU A 194 -0.68 7.74 11.47
C LEU A 194 -2.06 7.29 11.95
N ASP A 195 -3.01 8.23 12.15
CA ASP A 195 -4.38 7.91 12.49
C ASP A 195 -5.10 7.16 11.36
N ILE A 196 -4.87 7.57 10.10
CA ILE A 196 -5.40 6.88 8.92
C ILE A 196 -4.79 5.46 8.79
N PHE A 197 -3.51 5.28 9.05
CA PHE A 197 -2.88 3.95 9.10
C PHE A 197 -3.52 3.08 10.18
N ALA A 198 -3.61 3.58 11.41
CA ALA A 198 -4.24 2.86 12.53
C ALA A 198 -5.68 2.45 12.20
N ARG A 199 -6.46 3.36 11.63
CA ARG A 199 -7.83 3.12 11.16
C ARG A 199 -7.89 2.07 10.06
N THR A 200 -6.99 2.14 9.08
CA THR A 200 -6.92 1.17 7.97
C THR A 200 -6.67 -0.24 8.50
N PHE A 201 -5.69 -0.40 9.40
CA PHE A 201 -5.39 -1.69 10.02
C PHE A 201 -6.55 -2.19 10.89
N TRP A 202 -7.16 -1.32 11.69
CA TRP A 202 -8.30 -1.67 12.53
C TRP A 202 -9.51 -2.12 11.69
N MET A 203 -9.89 -1.35 10.68
CA MET A 203 -11.01 -1.71 9.81
C MET A 203 -10.76 -3.02 9.08
N SER A 204 -9.55 -3.24 8.58
CA SER A 204 -9.18 -4.50 7.92
C SER A 204 -9.21 -5.69 8.86
N LEU A 205 -8.81 -5.51 10.12
CA LEU A 205 -8.88 -6.54 11.16
C LEU A 205 -10.34 -6.91 11.48
N VAL A 206 -11.21 -5.92 11.66
CA VAL A 206 -12.65 -6.12 11.94
C VAL A 206 -13.30 -6.85 10.77
N ILE A 207 -13.05 -6.42 9.51
CA ILE A 207 -13.58 -7.07 8.32
C ILE A 207 -13.12 -8.53 8.27
N THR A 208 -11.85 -8.80 8.53
CA THR A 208 -11.28 -10.15 8.53
C THR A 208 -11.93 -11.02 9.61
N ALA A 209 -12.12 -10.48 10.81
CA ALA A 209 -12.78 -11.20 11.91
C ALA A 209 -14.23 -11.54 11.59
N ILE A 210 -15.01 -10.59 11.06
CA ILE A 210 -16.40 -10.85 10.65
C ILE A 210 -16.45 -11.87 9.51
N CYS A 211 -15.58 -11.74 8.49
CA CYS A 211 -15.48 -12.72 7.42
C CYS A 211 -15.17 -14.12 7.95
N LEU A 212 -14.25 -14.24 8.91
CA LEU A 212 -13.90 -15.54 9.51
C LEU A 212 -15.10 -16.18 10.22
N VAL A 213 -15.81 -15.39 11.05
CA VAL A 213 -16.98 -15.88 11.80
C VAL A 213 -18.08 -16.38 10.85
N LEU A 214 -18.31 -15.69 9.74
CA LEU A 214 -19.33 -16.08 8.74
C LEU A 214 -18.83 -17.19 7.81
N ALA A 215 -17.57 -17.13 7.39
CA ALA A 215 -17.01 -18.07 6.43
C ALA A 215 -16.76 -19.46 7.02
N TYR A 216 -16.35 -19.54 8.29
CA TYR A 216 -15.99 -20.84 8.89
C TYR A 216 -17.15 -21.85 8.91
N PRO A 217 -18.35 -21.51 9.46
CA PRO A 217 -19.48 -22.43 9.42
C PRO A 217 -19.95 -22.73 7.99
N LEU A 218 -19.91 -21.76 7.09
CA LEU A 218 -20.30 -21.97 5.71
C LEU A 218 -19.31 -22.88 4.97
N ALA A 219 -18.01 -22.71 5.16
CA ALA A 219 -16.98 -23.59 4.60
C ALA A 219 -17.11 -25.02 5.17
N TYR A 220 -17.40 -25.17 6.46
CA TYR A 220 -17.65 -26.46 7.08
C TYR A 220 -18.88 -27.15 6.47
N LEU A 221 -19.99 -26.43 6.28
CA LEU A 221 -21.18 -26.94 5.61
C LEU A 221 -20.84 -27.42 4.20
N LEU A 222 -20.20 -26.57 3.38
CA LEU A 222 -19.79 -26.88 2.00
C LEU A 222 -18.89 -28.12 1.93
N ALA A 223 -17.97 -28.30 2.87
CA ALA A 223 -17.04 -29.43 2.88
C ALA A 223 -17.74 -30.76 3.16
N ASN A 224 -18.83 -30.75 3.93
CA ASN A 224 -19.54 -31.95 4.38
C ASN A 224 -20.79 -32.28 3.58
N LEU A 225 -21.28 -31.37 2.72
CA LEU A 225 -22.43 -31.61 1.86
C LEU A 225 -22.11 -32.59 0.73
N PRO A 226 -23.15 -33.34 0.22
CA PRO A 226 -23.05 -34.08 -1.03
C PRO A 226 -22.58 -33.17 -2.18
N THR A 227 -21.77 -33.70 -3.09
CA THR A 227 -21.09 -32.96 -4.16
C THR A 227 -22.05 -32.07 -4.97
N ARG A 228 -23.24 -32.55 -5.29
CA ARG A 228 -24.23 -31.76 -6.08
C ARG A 228 -24.71 -30.51 -5.33
N GLN A 229 -25.03 -30.65 -4.06
CA GLN A 229 -25.51 -29.54 -3.23
C GLN A 229 -24.35 -28.58 -2.87
N GLY A 230 -23.19 -29.15 -2.55
CA GLY A 230 -21.98 -28.35 -2.29
C GLY A 230 -21.56 -27.50 -3.49
N ASN A 231 -21.62 -28.06 -4.71
CA ASN A 231 -21.32 -27.30 -5.94
C ASN A 231 -22.33 -26.17 -6.19
N LEU A 232 -23.63 -26.40 -5.97
CA LEU A 232 -24.66 -25.39 -6.13
C LEU A 232 -24.43 -24.21 -5.14
N LEU A 233 -24.17 -24.51 -3.87
CA LEU A 233 -23.87 -23.48 -2.88
C LEU A 233 -22.54 -22.76 -3.18
N MET A 234 -21.54 -23.48 -3.69
CA MET A 234 -20.27 -22.86 -4.11
C MET A 234 -20.48 -21.87 -5.26
N ILE A 235 -21.36 -22.18 -6.22
CA ILE A 235 -21.74 -21.22 -7.30
C ILE A 235 -22.36 -19.97 -6.69
N LEU A 236 -23.25 -20.08 -5.72
CA LEU A 236 -23.84 -18.92 -5.02
C LEU A 236 -22.79 -18.09 -4.27
N VAL A 237 -21.82 -18.73 -3.62
CA VAL A 237 -20.69 -18.04 -2.96
C VAL A 237 -19.82 -17.29 -3.96
N LEU A 238 -19.62 -17.85 -5.16
CA LEU A 238 -18.78 -17.24 -6.20
C LEU A 238 -19.53 -16.25 -7.10
N LEU A 239 -20.85 -16.22 -7.04
CA LEU A 239 -21.69 -15.34 -7.88
C LEU A 239 -21.25 -13.86 -7.82
N PRO A 240 -20.86 -13.30 -6.66
CA PRO A 240 -20.35 -11.93 -6.60
C PRO A 240 -19.13 -11.67 -7.49
N PHE A 241 -18.30 -12.67 -7.82
CA PHE A 241 -17.15 -12.46 -8.69
C PHE A 241 -17.49 -12.11 -10.14
N TRP A 242 -18.66 -12.50 -10.62
CA TRP A 242 -19.12 -12.20 -11.97
C TRP A 242 -19.74 -10.81 -12.11
N THR A 243 -19.88 -10.07 -11.01
CA THR A 243 -20.41 -8.72 -11.03
C THR A 243 -19.29 -7.68 -10.80
N SER A 244 -19.40 -6.52 -11.45
CA SER A 244 -18.49 -5.41 -11.24
C SER A 244 -18.50 -4.94 -9.78
N ILE A 245 -17.34 -4.53 -9.26
CA ILE A 245 -17.21 -3.93 -7.93
C ILE A 245 -18.10 -2.71 -7.78
N LEU A 246 -18.13 -1.83 -8.79
CA LEU A 246 -18.94 -0.60 -8.75
C LEU A 246 -20.44 -0.93 -8.68
N VAL A 247 -20.91 -1.92 -9.45
CA VAL A 247 -22.32 -2.37 -9.42
C VAL A 247 -22.68 -2.90 -8.03
N ARG A 248 -21.80 -3.68 -7.41
CA ARG A 248 -22.01 -4.19 -6.04
C ARG A 248 -22.09 -3.08 -5.01
N VAL A 249 -21.18 -2.09 -5.08
CA VAL A 249 -21.20 -0.95 -4.15
C VAL A 249 -22.46 -0.10 -4.37
N ALA A 250 -22.85 0.16 -5.63
CA ALA A 250 -24.08 0.87 -5.94
C ALA A 250 -25.33 0.13 -5.41
N ALA A 251 -25.37 -1.19 -5.57
CA ALA A 251 -26.45 -2.01 -5.00
C ALA A 251 -26.50 -1.88 -3.46
N TRP A 252 -25.35 -1.90 -2.78
CA TRP A 252 -25.29 -1.69 -1.33
C TRP A 252 -25.75 -0.30 -0.92
N ILE A 253 -25.42 0.76 -1.68
CA ILE A 253 -25.95 2.11 -1.41
C ILE A 253 -27.48 2.10 -1.44
N VAL A 254 -28.07 1.51 -2.48
CA VAL A 254 -29.54 1.41 -2.62
C VAL A 254 -30.18 0.59 -1.50
N LEU A 255 -29.57 -0.54 -1.12
CA LEU A 255 -30.08 -1.41 -0.07
C LEU A 255 -30.02 -0.78 1.34
N LEU A 256 -28.94 -0.03 1.60
CA LEU A 256 -28.63 0.54 2.94
C LEU A 256 -29.20 1.93 3.16
N GLN A 257 -29.65 2.65 2.11
CA GLN A 257 -30.24 3.99 2.27
C GLN A 257 -31.48 3.98 3.19
N SER A 258 -31.84 5.13 3.74
CA SER A 258 -32.93 5.25 4.74
C SER A 258 -34.26 4.66 4.24
N GLY A 259 -34.63 4.85 2.97
CA GLY A 259 -35.78 4.22 2.33
C GLY A 259 -35.46 2.86 1.67
N GLY A 260 -34.29 2.28 1.90
CA GLY A 260 -33.85 1.04 1.28
C GLY A 260 -34.51 -0.21 1.86
N LEU A 261 -34.32 -1.33 1.18
CA LEU A 261 -34.94 -2.61 1.52
C LEU A 261 -34.59 -3.07 2.94
N ILE A 262 -33.35 -2.85 3.40
CA ILE A 262 -32.88 -3.29 4.72
C ILE A 262 -33.61 -2.51 5.83
N ASN A 263 -33.65 -1.20 5.75
CA ASN A 263 -34.38 -0.38 6.73
C ASN A 263 -35.88 -0.69 6.71
N SER A 264 -36.49 -0.83 5.53
CA SER A 264 -37.90 -1.19 5.38
C SER A 264 -38.23 -2.56 6.00
N ALA A 265 -37.34 -3.55 5.81
CA ALA A 265 -37.49 -4.86 6.41
C ALA A 265 -37.36 -4.82 7.94
N LEU A 266 -36.35 -4.10 8.48
CA LEU A 266 -36.16 -3.98 9.92
C LEU A 266 -37.35 -3.27 10.63
N ILE A 267 -37.91 -2.25 9.99
CA ILE A 267 -39.11 -1.55 10.49
C ILE A 267 -40.34 -2.47 10.45
N SER A 268 -40.55 -3.19 9.32
CA SER A 268 -41.70 -4.11 9.17
C SER A 268 -41.64 -5.29 10.15
N LEU A 269 -40.45 -5.71 10.56
CA LEU A 269 -40.26 -6.72 11.59
C LEU A 269 -40.33 -6.19 13.03
N GLY A 270 -40.51 -4.88 13.21
CA GLY A 270 -40.60 -4.23 14.54
C GLY A 270 -39.25 -4.21 15.28
N ILE A 271 -38.10 -4.41 14.58
CA ILE A 271 -36.77 -4.40 15.18
C ILE A 271 -36.30 -2.97 15.45
N ILE A 272 -36.68 -2.02 14.58
CA ILE A 272 -36.36 -0.61 14.70
C ILE A 272 -37.64 0.24 14.46
N GLU A 273 -37.74 1.39 15.12
CA GLU A 273 -38.84 2.32 14.94
C GLU A 273 -38.58 3.37 13.85
N GLN A 274 -37.29 3.72 13.65
CA GLN A 274 -36.86 4.73 12.68
C GLN A 274 -35.75 4.18 11.81
N PRO A 275 -35.59 4.65 10.54
CA PRO A 275 -34.54 4.21 9.66
C PRO A 275 -33.15 4.50 10.22
N LEU A 276 -32.27 3.52 10.19
CA LEU A 276 -30.86 3.67 10.53
C LEU A 276 -30.11 4.34 9.37
N GLN A 277 -29.20 5.24 9.68
CA GLN A 277 -28.29 5.79 8.69
C GLN A 277 -27.15 4.79 8.46
N LEU A 278 -27.32 3.89 7.51
CA LEU A 278 -26.34 2.84 7.18
C LEU A 278 -25.45 3.21 6.00
N VAL A 279 -25.79 4.25 5.22
CA VAL A 279 -24.95 4.79 4.13
C VAL A 279 -24.15 5.97 4.66
N PHE A 280 -22.98 6.18 4.07
CA PHE A 280 -22.00 7.23 4.44
C PHE A 280 -21.54 7.12 5.89
N ASN A 281 -21.38 5.89 6.36
CA ASN A 281 -20.80 5.60 7.66
C ASN A 281 -20.01 4.28 7.66
N ARG A 282 -19.27 4.03 8.74
CA ARG A 282 -18.42 2.86 8.93
C ARG A 282 -19.16 1.53 8.88
N SER A 283 -20.40 1.50 9.39
CA SER A 283 -21.20 0.27 9.41
C SER A 283 -21.55 -0.22 8.01
N GLY A 284 -21.94 0.71 7.11
CA GLY A 284 -22.21 0.40 5.71
C GLY A 284 -20.95 -0.12 4.98
N VAL A 285 -19.78 0.48 5.28
CA VAL A 285 -18.50 0.02 4.74
C VAL A 285 -18.23 -1.42 5.17
N TYR A 286 -18.42 -1.75 6.47
CA TYR A 286 -18.21 -3.12 6.95
C TYR A 286 -19.12 -4.12 6.26
N VAL A 287 -20.41 -3.84 6.15
CA VAL A 287 -21.38 -4.73 5.49
C VAL A 287 -20.97 -5.03 4.05
N ALA A 288 -20.70 -3.98 3.28
CA ALA A 288 -20.31 -4.13 1.87
C ALA A 288 -18.95 -4.81 1.70
N MET A 289 -17.96 -4.44 2.51
CA MET A 289 -16.62 -5.02 2.45
C MET A 289 -16.63 -6.51 2.84
N VAL A 290 -17.37 -6.88 3.89
CA VAL A 290 -17.53 -8.29 4.30
C VAL A 290 -18.15 -9.10 3.17
N HIS A 291 -19.23 -8.61 2.55
CA HIS A 291 -19.84 -9.32 1.40
C HIS A 291 -18.84 -9.52 0.24
N ILE A 292 -18.02 -8.51 -0.05
CA ILE A 292 -17.03 -8.57 -1.14
C ILE A 292 -15.90 -9.54 -0.78
N MET A 293 -15.44 -9.56 0.48
CA MET A 293 -14.29 -10.33 0.93
C MET A 293 -14.64 -11.76 1.35
N LEU A 294 -15.90 -12.06 1.63
CA LEU A 294 -16.35 -13.35 2.12
C LEU A 294 -15.91 -14.56 1.28
N PRO A 295 -16.02 -14.54 -0.07
CA PRO A 295 -15.54 -15.64 -0.90
C PRO A 295 -14.04 -15.91 -0.76
N PHE A 296 -13.23 -14.87 -0.59
CA PHE A 296 -11.79 -14.99 -0.40
C PHE A 296 -11.42 -15.64 0.93
N MET A 297 -12.28 -15.56 1.94
CA MET A 297 -12.15 -16.28 3.20
C MET A 297 -12.63 -17.72 3.08
N ILE A 298 -13.76 -17.96 2.42
CA ILE A 298 -14.38 -19.28 2.32
C ILE A 298 -13.49 -20.26 1.54
N LEU A 299 -12.94 -19.83 0.40
CA LEU A 299 -12.23 -20.72 -0.51
C LEU A 299 -11.01 -21.43 0.12
N PRO A 300 -10.08 -20.73 0.80
CA PRO A 300 -8.95 -21.38 1.45
C PRO A 300 -9.38 -22.33 2.58
N ILE A 301 -10.35 -21.92 3.39
CA ILE A 301 -10.88 -22.72 4.49
C ILE A 301 -11.55 -23.98 3.94
N TYR A 302 -12.43 -23.85 2.97
CA TYR A 302 -13.10 -24.95 2.29
C TYR A 302 -12.10 -25.95 1.66
N SER A 303 -11.09 -25.45 0.96
CA SER A 303 -10.07 -26.25 0.30
C SER A 303 -9.35 -27.17 1.28
N VAL A 304 -8.95 -26.65 2.44
CA VAL A 304 -8.31 -27.42 3.51
C VAL A 304 -9.31 -28.41 4.14
N MET A 305 -10.52 -27.95 4.48
CA MET A 305 -11.55 -28.77 5.08
C MET A 305 -11.95 -29.95 4.20
N LYS A 306 -12.04 -29.79 2.90
CA LYS A 306 -12.38 -30.84 1.93
C LYS A 306 -11.32 -31.94 1.86
N GLY A 307 -10.06 -31.61 2.18
CA GLY A 307 -8.95 -32.57 2.25
C GLY A 307 -8.90 -33.39 3.56
N ILE A 308 -9.67 -33.02 4.59
CA ILE A 308 -9.65 -33.71 5.88
C ILE A 308 -10.52 -34.98 5.80
N SER A 309 -9.91 -36.17 6.05
CA SER A 309 -10.64 -37.41 6.04
C SER A 309 -11.65 -37.47 7.19
N PRO A 310 -12.92 -37.84 6.92
CA PRO A 310 -13.92 -38.09 7.99
C PRO A 310 -13.53 -39.16 8.99
N SER A 311 -12.56 -40.02 8.64
CA SER A 311 -12.06 -41.09 9.53
C SER A 311 -11.43 -40.58 10.82
N TYR A 312 -10.80 -39.38 10.79
CA TYR A 312 -10.21 -38.79 12.00
C TYR A 312 -11.25 -38.50 13.08
N MET A 313 -12.38 -37.89 12.70
CA MET A 313 -13.48 -37.64 13.63
C MET A 313 -14.12 -38.94 14.14
N ARG A 314 -14.34 -39.93 13.26
CA ARG A 314 -14.91 -41.23 13.62
C ARG A 314 -13.99 -41.99 14.58
N ALA A 315 -12.68 -41.99 14.33
CA ALA A 315 -11.71 -42.64 15.23
C ALA A 315 -11.72 -41.98 16.62
N ALA A 316 -11.73 -40.64 16.70
CA ALA A 316 -11.78 -39.92 17.97
C ALA A 316 -13.04 -40.27 18.79
N VAL A 317 -14.21 -40.33 18.13
CA VAL A 317 -15.48 -40.72 18.80
C VAL A 317 -15.46 -42.19 19.22
N SER A 318 -14.90 -43.11 18.40
CA SER A 318 -14.77 -44.53 18.74
C SER A 318 -13.84 -44.75 19.94
N LEU A 319 -12.87 -43.88 20.17
CA LEU A 319 -12.00 -43.86 21.34
C LEU A 319 -12.64 -43.19 22.57
N GLY A 320 -13.94 -42.90 22.54
CA GLY A 320 -14.70 -42.34 23.66
C GLY A 320 -14.71 -40.81 23.76
N CYS A 321 -14.18 -40.09 22.77
CA CYS A 321 -14.24 -38.64 22.79
C CYS A 321 -15.62 -38.12 22.40
N HIS A 322 -16.20 -37.18 23.18
CA HIS A 322 -17.47 -36.57 22.84
C HIS A 322 -17.38 -35.83 21.48
N PRO A 323 -18.40 -35.90 20.59
CA PRO A 323 -18.33 -35.28 19.25
C PRO A 323 -17.90 -33.82 19.23
N PHE A 324 -18.39 -33.00 20.15
CA PHE A 324 -18.00 -31.60 20.28
C PHE A 324 -16.51 -31.45 20.65
N ALA A 325 -16.01 -32.25 21.58
CA ALA A 325 -14.60 -32.25 21.96
C ALA A 325 -13.70 -32.78 20.81
N SER A 326 -14.17 -33.78 20.05
CA SER A 326 -13.49 -34.27 18.85
C SER A 326 -13.36 -33.18 17.78
N PHE A 327 -14.40 -32.37 17.59
CA PHE A 327 -14.33 -31.23 16.66
C PHE A 327 -13.20 -30.28 17.07
N TRP A 328 -13.16 -29.79 18.31
CA TRP A 328 -12.15 -28.82 18.76
C TRP A 328 -10.73 -29.37 18.89
N ARG A 329 -10.58 -30.67 19.27
CA ARG A 329 -9.27 -31.26 19.50
C ARG A 329 -8.66 -31.94 18.28
N VAL A 330 -9.49 -32.41 17.34
CA VAL A 330 -9.02 -33.20 16.20
C VAL A 330 -9.27 -32.48 14.86
N TYR A 331 -10.48 -32.00 14.64
CA TYR A 331 -10.84 -31.38 13.35
C TYR A 331 -10.34 -29.95 13.23
N PHE A 332 -10.68 -29.08 14.19
CA PHE A 332 -10.35 -27.65 14.16
C PHE A 332 -8.85 -27.38 13.96
N PRO A 333 -7.90 -28.04 14.67
CA PRO A 333 -6.47 -27.81 14.47
C PRO A 333 -6.01 -28.08 13.04
N GLN A 334 -6.61 -29.05 12.35
CA GLN A 334 -6.29 -29.37 10.96
C GLN A 334 -6.77 -28.29 9.99
N THR A 335 -7.78 -27.50 10.37
CA THR A 335 -8.30 -26.38 9.54
C THR A 335 -7.50 -25.10 9.67
N LEU A 336 -6.63 -24.97 10.68
CA LEU A 336 -5.89 -23.74 10.99
C LEU A 336 -5.05 -23.22 9.80
N ALA A 337 -4.52 -24.12 8.98
CA ALA A 337 -3.79 -23.71 7.78
C ALA A 337 -4.69 -22.97 6.78
N GLY A 338 -5.94 -23.44 6.59
CA GLY A 338 -6.93 -22.78 5.73
C GLY A 338 -7.45 -21.48 6.34
N VAL A 339 -7.71 -21.48 7.65
CA VAL A 339 -8.10 -20.26 8.40
C VAL A 339 -7.03 -19.19 8.28
N GLY A 340 -5.78 -19.55 8.55
CA GLY A 340 -4.67 -18.60 8.45
C GLY A 340 -4.50 -18.05 7.03
N ALA A 341 -4.56 -18.89 6.00
CA ALA A 341 -4.47 -18.47 4.61
C ALA A 341 -5.63 -17.51 4.23
N GLY A 342 -6.87 -17.84 4.64
CA GLY A 342 -8.04 -17.01 4.41
C GLY A 342 -7.95 -15.66 5.12
N CYS A 343 -7.57 -15.66 6.41
CA CYS A 343 -7.37 -14.44 7.19
C CYS A 343 -6.31 -13.53 6.58
N LEU A 344 -5.15 -14.09 6.20
CA LEU A 344 -4.09 -13.32 5.57
C LEU A 344 -4.56 -12.71 4.25
N LEU A 345 -5.21 -13.51 3.40
CA LEU A 345 -5.68 -13.04 2.09
C LEU A 345 -6.70 -11.91 2.24
N VAL A 346 -7.73 -12.08 3.08
CA VAL A 346 -8.76 -11.07 3.31
C VAL A 346 -8.17 -9.81 3.94
N PHE A 347 -7.25 -9.95 4.89
CA PHE A 347 -6.63 -8.82 5.55
C PHE A 347 -5.79 -7.97 4.57
N ILE A 348 -4.92 -8.61 3.77
CA ILE A 348 -4.10 -7.92 2.76
C ILE A 348 -4.99 -7.25 1.70
N LEU A 349 -6.02 -7.93 1.20
CA LEU A 349 -6.94 -7.34 0.24
C LEU A 349 -7.70 -6.16 0.83
N SER A 350 -8.13 -6.25 2.09
CA SER A 350 -8.88 -5.17 2.77
C SER A 350 -8.03 -3.92 2.98
N ILE A 351 -6.75 -4.06 3.36
CA ILE A 351 -5.82 -2.92 3.52
C ILE A 351 -5.66 -2.15 2.20
N GLY A 352 -5.55 -2.86 1.08
CA GLY A 352 -5.38 -2.25 -0.24
C GLY A 352 -6.68 -1.70 -0.85
N TYR A 353 -7.82 -1.90 -0.20
CA TYR A 353 -9.12 -1.56 -0.76
C TYR A 353 -9.50 -0.10 -0.49
N TYR A 354 -9.96 0.64 -1.52
CA TYR A 354 -10.36 2.04 -1.35
C TYR A 354 -11.74 2.38 -1.93
N ILE A 355 -12.23 1.62 -2.92
CA ILE A 355 -13.45 1.96 -3.66
C ILE A 355 -14.68 1.96 -2.76
N THR A 356 -14.85 0.91 -1.94
CA THR A 356 -16.01 0.82 -1.05
C THR A 356 -16.01 1.87 0.05
N PRO A 357 -14.89 2.08 0.81
CA PRO A 357 -14.82 3.18 1.78
C PRO A 357 -15.03 4.55 1.14
N ALA A 358 -14.53 4.78 -0.08
CA ALA A 358 -14.68 6.04 -0.79
C ALA A 358 -16.14 6.36 -1.17
N LEU A 359 -16.93 5.35 -1.54
CA LEU A 359 -18.30 5.53 -2.03
C LEU A 359 -19.37 5.37 -0.94
N LEU A 360 -19.12 4.55 0.07
CA LEU A 360 -20.09 4.14 1.07
C LEU A 360 -19.77 4.67 2.47
N GLY A 361 -18.51 5.04 2.73
CA GLY A 361 -18.05 5.59 4.00
C GLY A 361 -18.19 7.11 4.09
N SER A 362 -17.99 7.64 5.29
CA SER A 362 -17.81 9.06 5.54
C SER A 362 -16.35 9.51 5.23
N PRO A 363 -16.07 10.80 5.18
CA PRO A 363 -14.69 11.30 5.08
C PRO A 363 -13.77 10.74 6.17
N ASN A 364 -14.31 10.45 7.37
CA ASN A 364 -13.59 9.87 8.49
C ASN A 364 -13.39 8.35 8.39
N ASP A 365 -13.94 7.70 7.37
CA ASP A 365 -13.79 6.26 7.14
C ASP A 365 -12.86 5.94 5.97
N GLN A 366 -12.24 6.97 5.37
CA GLN A 366 -11.28 6.80 4.30
C GLN A 366 -10.02 6.09 4.81
N MET A 367 -9.58 5.08 4.05
CA MET A 367 -8.40 4.27 4.32
C MET A 367 -7.18 4.83 3.59
N ILE A 368 -5.97 4.38 3.95
CA ILE A 368 -4.73 4.89 3.38
C ILE A 368 -4.68 4.78 1.85
N SER A 369 -5.24 3.70 1.29
CA SER A 369 -5.30 3.47 -0.16
C SER A 369 -6.11 4.52 -0.92
N TYR A 370 -7.10 5.17 -0.27
CA TYR A 370 -7.81 6.31 -0.82
C TYR A 370 -6.86 7.51 -1.00
N PHE A 371 -6.02 7.80 -0.01
CA PHE A 371 -5.07 8.92 -0.08
C PHE A 371 -3.99 8.66 -1.14
N VAL A 372 -3.52 7.41 -1.27
CA VAL A 372 -2.63 7.03 -2.37
C VAL A 372 -3.28 7.33 -3.73
N ALA A 373 -4.54 6.92 -3.92
CA ALA A 373 -5.29 7.19 -5.14
C ALA A 373 -5.55 8.70 -5.35
N PHE A 374 -5.86 9.45 -4.29
CA PHE A 374 -6.06 10.89 -4.32
C PHE A 374 -4.79 11.64 -4.73
N TYR A 375 -3.64 11.29 -4.15
CA TYR A 375 -2.35 11.90 -4.51
C TYR A 375 -1.91 11.54 -5.93
N THR A 376 -2.25 10.36 -6.41
CA THR A 376 -1.92 9.93 -7.77
C THR A 376 -2.80 10.60 -8.82
N ASN A 377 -4.13 10.60 -8.61
CA ASN A 377 -5.10 10.95 -9.66
C ASN A 377 -5.59 12.39 -9.60
N THR A 378 -5.66 12.98 -8.39
CA THR A 378 -6.26 14.32 -8.20
C THR A 378 -5.19 15.40 -8.09
N THR A 379 -4.19 15.19 -7.24
CA THR A 379 -3.18 16.22 -6.99
C THR A 379 -1.90 16.00 -7.76
N ILE A 380 -1.71 14.83 -8.37
CA ILE A 380 -0.49 14.44 -9.12
C ILE A 380 0.76 14.67 -8.25
N ASN A 381 0.69 14.23 -6.97
CA ASN A 381 1.79 14.28 -6.02
C ASN A 381 2.37 12.87 -5.86
N TRP A 382 3.24 12.48 -6.79
CA TRP A 382 3.83 11.14 -6.81
C TRP A 382 4.69 10.87 -5.58
N GLY A 383 5.41 11.85 -5.06
CA GLY A 383 6.22 11.71 -3.86
C GLY A 383 5.39 11.25 -2.66
N MET A 384 4.26 11.93 -2.39
CA MET A 384 3.37 11.57 -1.28
C MET A 384 2.63 10.25 -1.53
N ALA A 385 2.14 10.04 -2.76
CA ALA A 385 1.49 8.77 -3.13
C ALA A 385 2.41 7.57 -2.91
N THR A 386 3.67 7.67 -3.32
CA THR A 386 4.65 6.59 -3.19
C THR A 386 5.19 6.42 -1.78
N ALA A 387 5.29 7.49 -0.99
CA ALA A 387 5.63 7.41 0.42
C ALA A 387 4.55 6.64 1.21
N LEU A 388 3.28 7.02 1.07
CA LEU A 388 2.16 6.32 1.72
C LEU A 388 2.03 4.87 1.24
N GLY A 389 2.10 4.64 -0.07
CA GLY A 389 2.04 3.30 -0.66
C GLY A 389 3.23 2.44 -0.27
N GLY A 390 4.44 3.01 -0.19
CA GLY A 390 5.66 2.32 0.25
C GLY A 390 5.61 1.91 1.71
N LEU A 391 5.13 2.79 2.60
CA LEU A 391 4.91 2.46 4.02
C LEU A 391 3.84 1.37 4.18
N LEU A 392 2.75 1.45 3.41
CA LEU A 392 1.71 0.42 3.41
C LEU A 392 2.26 -0.93 2.94
N LEU A 393 3.06 -0.95 1.88
CA LEU A 393 3.74 -2.14 1.38
C LEU A 393 4.71 -2.70 2.44
N ALA A 394 5.53 -1.87 3.06
CA ALA A 394 6.44 -2.28 4.12
C ALA A 394 5.70 -2.91 5.29
N ALA A 395 4.61 -2.29 5.76
CA ALA A 395 3.79 -2.80 6.84
C ALA A 395 3.13 -4.15 6.48
N THR A 396 2.62 -4.31 5.25
CA THR A 396 2.05 -5.59 4.79
C THR A 396 3.09 -6.68 4.66
N LEU A 397 4.31 -6.36 4.21
CA LEU A 397 5.42 -7.32 4.16
C LEU A 397 5.84 -7.78 5.56
N VAL A 398 5.94 -6.85 6.53
CA VAL A 398 6.23 -7.20 7.93
C VAL A 398 5.15 -8.14 8.48
N LEU A 399 3.88 -7.83 8.28
CA LEU A 399 2.76 -8.69 8.69
C LEU A 399 2.82 -10.06 8.02
N TYR A 400 3.13 -10.13 6.74
CA TYR A 400 3.30 -11.40 6.03
C TYR A 400 4.44 -12.24 6.62
N VAL A 401 5.58 -11.63 6.92
CA VAL A 401 6.73 -12.32 7.53
C VAL A 401 6.36 -12.85 8.91
N VAL A 402 5.72 -12.02 9.76
CA VAL A 402 5.24 -12.43 11.08
C VAL A 402 4.26 -13.59 10.98
N TYR A 403 3.27 -13.49 10.09
CA TYR A 403 2.33 -14.57 9.82
C TYR A 403 3.04 -15.86 9.36
N SER A 404 3.94 -15.76 8.40
CA SER A 404 4.69 -16.89 7.86
C SER A 404 5.52 -17.59 8.94
N TRP A 405 6.11 -16.80 9.84
CA TRP A 405 6.84 -17.33 10.98
C TRP A 405 5.93 -18.07 11.98
N LEU A 406 4.78 -17.48 12.33
CA LEU A 406 3.81 -18.08 13.24
C LEU A 406 3.24 -19.41 12.69
N VAL A 407 2.86 -19.43 11.42
CA VAL A 407 2.29 -20.63 10.76
C VAL A 407 3.38 -21.66 10.48
N GLY A 408 4.59 -21.22 10.09
CA GLY A 408 5.74 -22.11 9.88
C GLY A 408 6.21 -22.79 11.16
N ALA A 409 6.24 -22.07 12.28
CA ALA A 409 6.60 -22.60 13.58
C ALA A 409 5.62 -23.70 14.07
N SER A 410 4.34 -23.64 13.66
CA SER A 410 3.36 -24.68 14.00
C SER A 410 3.59 -26.00 13.26
N LYS A 411 4.16 -25.96 12.04
CA LYS A 411 4.52 -27.19 11.28
C LYS A 411 5.71 -27.94 11.88
N LEU A 412 6.62 -27.25 12.55
CA LEU A 412 7.79 -27.86 13.20
C LEU A 412 7.45 -28.58 14.52
N ARG A 413 6.25 -28.35 15.10
CA ARG A 413 5.81 -29.00 16.34
C ARG A 413 4.96 -30.26 16.13
N LEU A 414 4.64 -30.61 14.89
CA LEU A 414 3.80 -31.77 14.52
C LEU A 414 4.58 -32.88 13.80
N GLY A 415 5.93 -32.76 13.71
CA GLY A 415 6.82 -33.76 13.15
C GLY A 415 7.65 -34.46 14.20
#